data_d440c6dabbf27ea7f22903dd56ec6d67
#
_entry.id   d440c6dabbf27ea7f22903dd56ec6d67
#
_cell.length_a   1.000
_cell.length_b   1.000
_cell.length_c   1.000
_cell.angle_alpha   90.00
_cell.angle_beta   90.00
_cell.angle_gamma   90.00
#
_symmetry.space_group_name_H-M   'P 1'
#
loop_
_entity.id
_entity.type
_entity.pdbx_description
1 polymer ?
#
loop_
_entity_poly.entity_id
_entity_poly.type
_entity_poly.pdbx_seq_one_letter_code
_entity_poly.pdbx_strand_id
1 'polypeptide(L)'
;MTLPALANVPSSPDPAALLDAYAAHLEAGGRKASDALGAARQFLWRWPDPGVFAAARLEERLSVSPKMGAFITFLITRGHLRPGYDYLIARRFKLLRQEMEGTNLARDVERFAEAAKALGFAPRTRAYMASQAAARLLIETGRRLDELREDDVACFEAAVEQARARTGQHLYTYTACISYTRVVLYHLGVLLEPPSRLGAARQSWIRRMAGVPDGLKATFVAYLERLVGTHAPQTVTGRATHLAQFGRFLAEVDPDLSSLVELDRRRHIEPWLSAVTEARHHRSGEPIAVAEQKNRILAVRRMLEDVAEWGWPDVPDRRLIFASDLPRIPRPLPRYLPPEADRRLVEVLEARPHRIVADALLLQRACGLRIGELLDLELDCVHEIPGNGSWLKVPLGKLMTERMVPLDNETVALIDRIVLHRSPGRPLRHPRSGRLVEFLFTHRGRRVSKQWLRSELSEAATEAGLDHAHPHQLRHT
;
A
#
# COMPACT_ATOMS: atom_id res chain seq x y z
N MET A 1 -4.02 -19.19 -19.75
CA MET A 1 -3.23 -19.58 -18.56
C MET A 1 -4.02 -20.65 -17.83
N THR A 2 -3.58 -21.88 -17.94
CA THR A 2 -4.17 -23.08 -17.32
C THR A 2 -3.94 -23.03 -15.82
N LEU A 3 -5.00 -23.16 -15.04
CA LEU A 3 -4.94 -23.28 -13.58
C LEU A 3 -4.06 -24.51 -13.23
N PRO A 4 -3.14 -24.39 -12.25
CA PRO A 4 -2.38 -25.54 -11.80
C PRO A 4 -3.30 -26.59 -11.19
N ALA A 5 -3.06 -27.84 -11.55
CA ALA A 5 -3.80 -29.00 -11.09
C ALA A 5 -3.88 -29.07 -9.57
N LEU A 6 -5.08 -29.34 -9.06
CA LEU A 6 -5.41 -29.59 -7.68
C LEU A 6 -4.49 -30.70 -7.13
N ALA A 7 -3.54 -30.32 -6.25
CA ALA A 7 -2.75 -31.25 -5.50
C ALA A 7 -3.63 -31.94 -4.45
N ASN A 8 -3.69 -33.27 -4.52
CA ASN A 8 -4.23 -34.23 -3.55
C ASN A 8 -5.32 -33.71 -2.59
N VAL A 9 -6.57 -33.84 -3.04
CA VAL A 9 -7.71 -33.86 -2.11
C VAL A 9 -7.59 -35.18 -1.33
N PRO A 10 -7.47 -35.17 -0.01
CA PRO A 10 -7.57 -36.40 0.76
C PRO A 10 -8.91 -37.06 0.43
N SER A 11 -8.95 -38.38 0.32
CA SER A 11 -10.17 -39.18 0.10
C SER A 11 -11.28 -38.62 0.98
N SER A 12 -12.43 -38.32 0.40
CA SER A 12 -13.57 -37.70 1.11
C SER A 12 -13.89 -38.53 2.36
N PRO A 13 -13.88 -37.95 3.56
CA PRO A 13 -14.18 -38.71 4.74
C PRO A 13 -15.61 -39.23 4.69
N ASP A 14 -15.85 -40.43 5.15
CA ASP A 14 -17.19 -41.01 5.27
C ASP A 14 -18.15 -40.05 5.99
N PRO A 15 -19.34 -39.78 5.44
CA PRO A 15 -20.35 -38.96 6.05
C PRO A 15 -20.70 -39.33 7.50
N ALA A 16 -20.66 -40.64 7.83
CA ALA A 16 -20.88 -41.14 9.20
C ALA A 16 -19.75 -40.66 10.13
N ALA A 17 -18.51 -40.80 9.69
CA ALA A 17 -17.34 -40.37 10.48
C ALA A 17 -17.34 -38.85 10.71
N LEU A 18 -17.81 -38.05 9.74
CA LEU A 18 -17.97 -36.60 9.91
C LEU A 18 -19.04 -36.24 10.95
N LEU A 19 -20.15 -36.98 10.98
CA LEU A 19 -21.21 -36.80 11.98
C LEU A 19 -20.73 -37.16 13.37
N ASP A 20 -20.02 -38.26 13.51
CA ASP A 20 -19.46 -38.72 14.81
C ASP A 20 -18.43 -37.73 15.34
N ALA A 21 -17.53 -37.24 14.48
CA ALA A 21 -16.57 -36.19 14.82
C ALA A 21 -17.24 -34.87 15.25
N TYR A 22 -18.33 -34.52 14.57
CA TYR A 22 -19.10 -33.30 14.92
C TYR A 22 -19.88 -33.50 16.23
N ALA A 23 -20.44 -34.69 16.50
CA ALA A 23 -21.11 -35.01 17.75
C ALA A 23 -20.14 -34.89 18.94
N ALA A 24 -18.96 -35.52 18.84
CA ALA A 24 -17.92 -35.40 19.84
C ALA A 24 -17.47 -33.93 20.07
N HIS A 25 -17.37 -33.14 19.01
CA HIS A 25 -17.06 -31.73 19.14
C HIS A 25 -18.15 -30.93 19.88
N LEU A 26 -19.43 -31.21 19.63
CA LEU A 26 -20.52 -30.56 20.32
C LEU A 26 -20.56 -30.93 21.81
N GLU A 27 -20.36 -32.21 22.14
CA GLU A 27 -20.27 -32.71 23.52
C GLU A 27 -19.14 -32.07 24.29
N ALA A 28 -17.93 -32.01 23.70
CA ALA A 28 -16.77 -31.35 24.29
C ALA A 28 -17.02 -29.87 24.57
N GLY A 29 -17.83 -29.21 23.73
CA GLY A 29 -18.25 -27.81 23.88
C GLY A 29 -19.46 -27.59 24.79
N GLY A 30 -20.03 -28.62 25.42
CA GLY A 30 -21.22 -28.54 26.27
C GLY A 30 -22.50 -28.09 25.55
N ARG A 31 -22.57 -28.28 24.23
CA ARG A 31 -23.69 -27.83 23.38
C ARG A 31 -24.74 -28.92 23.19
N LYS A 32 -26.04 -28.52 23.19
CA LYS A 32 -27.15 -29.46 22.87
C LYS A 32 -26.98 -29.94 21.43
N ALA A 33 -26.85 -31.28 21.27
CA ALA A 33 -26.46 -31.88 20.00
C ALA A 33 -27.60 -32.11 19.01
N SER A 34 -28.88 -32.29 19.48
CA SER A 34 -29.97 -32.81 18.66
C SER A 34 -30.24 -32.00 17.38
N ASP A 35 -30.44 -30.68 17.50
CA ASP A 35 -30.79 -29.80 16.37
C ASP A 35 -29.60 -29.59 15.45
N ALA A 36 -28.37 -29.46 16.01
CA ALA A 36 -27.17 -29.28 15.27
C ALA A 36 -26.82 -30.52 14.45
N LEU A 37 -26.96 -31.73 15.01
CA LEU A 37 -26.78 -32.99 14.28
C LEU A 37 -27.87 -33.21 13.22
N GLY A 38 -29.13 -32.80 13.49
CA GLY A 38 -30.17 -32.80 12.48
C GLY A 38 -29.82 -31.96 11.25
N ALA A 39 -29.32 -30.75 11.48
CA ALA A 39 -28.86 -29.87 10.40
C ALA A 39 -27.62 -30.43 9.66
N ALA A 40 -26.67 -31.07 10.36
CA ALA A 40 -25.52 -31.73 9.78
C ALA A 40 -25.92 -32.93 8.88
N ARG A 41 -26.84 -33.78 9.36
CA ARG A 41 -27.39 -34.87 8.56
C ARG A 41 -28.08 -34.38 7.29
N GLN A 42 -28.86 -33.29 7.38
CA GLN A 42 -29.53 -32.68 6.23
C GLN A 42 -28.51 -32.11 5.24
N PHE A 43 -27.39 -31.52 5.73
CA PHE A 43 -26.29 -31.07 4.87
C PHE A 43 -25.66 -32.25 4.13
N LEU A 44 -25.26 -33.31 4.83
CA LEU A 44 -24.60 -34.49 4.25
C LEU A 44 -25.55 -35.31 3.34
N TRP A 45 -26.85 -35.30 3.59
CA TRP A 45 -27.81 -35.89 2.67
C TRP A 45 -27.80 -35.18 1.32
N ARG A 46 -27.69 -33.85 1.30
CA ARG A 46 -27.66 -33.07 0.06
C ARG A 46 -26.26 -33.08 -0.59
N TRP A 47 -25.22 -33.05 0.23
CA TRP A 47 -23.82 -33.08 -0.21
C TRP A 47 -23.07 -34.13 0.60
N PRO A 48 -23.12 -35.41 0.18
CA PRO A 48 -22.40 -36.49 0.88
C PRO A 48 -20.89 -36.27 0.92
N ASP A 49 -20.36 -35.63 -0.13
CA ASP A 49 -18.97 -35.18 -0.21
C ASP A 49 -18.93 -33.63 -0.06
N PRO A 50 -18.23 -33.09 0.95
CA PRO A 50 -18.00 -31.66 1.11
C PRO A 50 -17.35 -30.99 -0.14
N GLY A 51 -16.57 -31.75 -0.94
CA GLY A 51 -15.99 -31.28 -2.18
C GLY A 51 -17.05 -30.92 -3.23
N VAL A 52 -18.15 -31.65 -3.31
CA VAL A 52 -19.28 -31.32 -4.18
C VAL A 52 -19.93 -30.01 -3.78
N PHE A 53 -20.08 -29.75 -2.48
CA PHE A 53 -20.52 -28.44 -2.00
C PHE A 53 -19.55 -27.31 -2.40
N ALA A 54 -18.24 -27.53 -2.26
CA ALA A 54 -17.23 -26.55 -2.66
C ALA A 54 -17.29 -26.21 -4.16
N ALA A 55 -17.60 -27.19 -5.00
CA ALA A 55 -17.70 -27.05 -6.47
C ALA A 55 -19.04 -26.46 -6.92
N ALA A 56 -20.07 -26.43 -6.09
CA ALA A 56 -21.38 -25.88 -6.44
C ALA A 56 -21.34 -24.35 -6.67
N ARG A 57 -22.32 -23.79 -7.40
CA ARG A 57 -22.41 -22.35 -7.63
C ARG A 57 -22.50 -21.57 -6.32
N LEU A 58 -21.90 -20.38 -6.29
CA LEU A 58 -21.86 -19.57 -5.09
C LEU A 58 -23.25 -19.28 -4.51
N GLU A 59 -24.22 -18.98 -5.39
CA GLU A 59 -25.62 -18.69 -4.98
C GLU A 59 -26.24 -19.90 -4.28
N GLU A 60 -26.00 -21.11 -4.78
CA GLU A 60 -26.46 -22.34 -4.17
C GLU A 60 -25.82 -22.58 -2.80
N ARG A 61 -24.50 -22.36 -2.67
CA ARG A 61 -23.78 -22.47 -1.40
C ARG A 61 -24.24 -21.45 -0.36
N LEU A 62 -24.62 -20.26 -0.81
CA LEU A 62 -25.12 -19.18 0.06
C LEU A 62 -26.58 -19.38 0.46
N SER A 63 -27.38 -20.15 -0.32
CA SER A 63 -28.79 -20.42 -0.06
C SER A 63 -29.03 -21.50 1.01
N VAL A 64 -27.96 -22.13 1.54
CA VAL A 64 -28.12 -23.16 2.58
C VAL A 64 -28.71 -22.59 3.87
N SER A 65 -29.52 -23.41 4.54
CA SER A 65 -30.16 -23.03 5.80
C SER A 65 -29.15 -22.48 6.82
N PRO A 66 -29.43 -21.35 7.47
CA PRO A 66 -28.58 -20.81 8.54
C PRO A 66 -28.22 -21.84 9.64
N LYS A 67 -29.13 -22.84 9.90
CA LYS A 67 -28.91 -23.92 10.86
C LYS A 67 -27.72 -24.82 10.52
N MET A 68 -27.41 -24.97 9.22
CA MET A 68 -26.23 -25.74 8.74
C MET A 68 -24.91 -24.96 8.93
N GLY A 69 -24.97 -23.68 9.27
CA GLY A 69 -23.81 -22.81 9.35
C GLY A 69 -22.74 -23.24 10.34
N ALA A 70 -23.15 -23.80 11.49
CA ALA A 70 -22.22 -24.30 12.49
C ALA A 70 -21.45 -25.53 11.98
N PHE A 71 -22.14 -26.48 11.36
CA PHE A 71 -21.54 -27.68 10.77
C PHE A 71 -20.58 -27.31 9.62
N ILE A 72 -20.99 -26.42 8.72
CA ILE A 72 -20.11 -25.92 7.64
C ILE A 72 -18.85 -25.28 8.25
N THR A 73 -18.97 -24.48 9.31
CA THR A 73 -17.84 -23.85 9.98
C THR A 73 -16.94 -24.90 10.63
N PHE A 74 -17.51 -25.94 11.24
CA PHE A 74 -16.76 -27.09 11.77
C PHE A 74 -15.97 -27.79 10.65
N LEU A 75 -16.59 -28.13 9.52
CA LEU A 75 -15.92 -28.75 8.39
C LEU A 75 -14.74 -27.91 7.87
N ILE A 76 -14.94 -26.59 7.76
CA ILE A 76 -13.91 -25.65 7.31
C ILE A 76 -12.73 -25.59 8.30
N THR A 77 -13.02 -25.48 9.60
CA THR A 77 -11.99 -25.31 10.63
C THR A 77 -11.19 -26.58 10.92
N ARG A 78 -11.76 -27.74 10.60
CA ARG A 78 -11.10 -29.06 10.70
C ARG A 78 -10.42 -29.51 9.40
N GLY A 79 -10.50 -28.70 8.33
CA GLY A 79 -9.87 -29.00 7.05
C GLY A 79 -10.61 -29.99 6.17
N HIS A 80 -11.87 -30.36 6.52
CA HIS A 80 -12.72 -31.24 5.72
C HIS A 80 -13.40 -30.54 4.55
N LEU A 81 -13.39 -29.21 4.53
CA LEU A 81 -14.00 -28.39 3.49
C LEU A 81 -13.15 -27.17 3.19
N ARG A 82 -12.76 -27.01 1.91
CA ARG A 82 -12.17 -25.79 1.34
C ARG A 82 -13.18 -25.14 0.41
N PRO A 83 -13.94 -24.14 0.89
CA PRO A 83 -15.15 -23.70 0.18
C PRO A 83 -14.92 -22.68 -0.93
N GLY A 84 -13.67 -22.33 -1.24
CA GLY A 84 -13.33 -21.26 -2.17
C GLY A 84 -13.35 -19.86 -1.53
N TYR A 85 -12.45 -18.99 -2.00
CA TYR A 85 -12.38 -17.62 -1.50
C TYR A 85 -13.67 -16.82 -1.75
N ASP A 86 -14.40 -17.09 -2.84
CA ASP A 86 -15.66 -16.45 -3.16
C ASP A 86 -16.70 -16.64 -2.04
N TYR A 87 -16.79 -17.87 -1.50
CA TYR A 87 -17.67 -18.20 -0.38
C TYR A 87 -17.15 -17.62 0.94
N LEU A 88 -15.82 -17.70 1.19
CA LEU A 88 -15.19 -17.14 2.38
C LEU A 88 -15.34 -15.62 2.48
N ILE A 89 -15.38 -14.91 1.34
CA ILE A 89 -15.56 -13.47 1.26
C ILE A 89 -17.06 -13.12 1.42
N ALA A 90 -17.95 -13.84 0.74
CA ALA A 90 -19.37 -13.54 0.71
C ALA A 90 -20.09 -13.87 2.02
N ARG A 91 -19.63 -14.91 2.74
CA ARG A 91 -20.27 -15.37 3.98
C ARG A 91 -19.63 -14.77 5.23
N ARG A 92 -20.48 -14.33 6.16
CA ARG A 92 -20.06 -13.90 7.50
C ARG A 92 -20.04 -15.11 8.45
N PHE A 93 -18.87 -15.43 8.99
CA PHE A 93 -18.66 -16.51 9.96
C PHE A 93 -18.67 -15.97 11.38
N LYS A 94 -19.82 -16.07 12.06
CA LYS A 94 -19.97 -15.56 13.44
C LYS A 94 -19.20 -16.41 14.47
N LEU A 95 -19.08 -17.72 14.23
CA LEU A 95 -18.49 -18.69 15.15
C LEU A 95 -17.07 -19.11 14.79
N LEU A 96 -16.46 -18.53 13.76
CA LEU A 96 -15.15 -18.99 13.25
C LEU A 96 -14.08 -19.10 14.34
N ARG A 97 -13.97 -18.09 15.19
CA ARG A 97 -12.97 -18.08 16.27
C ARG A 97 -13.21 -19.21 17.28
N GLN A 98 -14.44 -19.41 17.70
CA GLN A 98 -14.82 -20.45 18.65
C GLN A 98 -14.62 -21.86 18.05
N GLU A 99 -15.01 -22.05 16.79
CA GLU A 99 -14.87 -23.35 16.11
C GLU A 99 -13.42 -23.70 15.78
N MET A 100 -12.51 -22.72 15.73
CA MET A 100 -11.07 -22.97 15.55
C MET A 100 -10.39 -23.46 16.83
N GLU A 101 -10.95 -23.22 18.01
CA GLU A 101 -10.30 -23.57 19.30
C GLU A 101 -9.84 -25.03 19.34
N GLY A 102 -8.62 -25.26 19.83
CA GLY A 102 -7.97 -26.56 19.89
C GLY A 102 -7.42 -27.09 18.56
N THR A 103 -7.55 -26.39 17.45
CA THR A 103 -7.04 -26.80 16.14
C THR A 103 -5.64 -26.25 15.84
N ASN A 104 -4.95 -26.86 14.87
CA ASN A 104 -3.71 -26.29 14.33
C ASN A 104 -3.95 -24.92 13.66
N LEU A 105 -5.13 -24.73 13.06
CA LEU A 105 -5.55 -23.44 12.49
C LEU A 105 -5.54 -22.33 13.55
N ALA A 106 -6.08 -22.61 14.75
CA ALA A 106 -6.07 -21.63 15.85
C ALA A 106 -4.65 -21.25 16.25
N ARG A 107 -3.74 -22.25 16.39
CA ARG A 107 -2.33 -21.99 16.74
C ARG A 107 -1.62 -21.13 15.71
N ASP A 108 -1.85 -21.38 14.42
CA ASP A 108 -1.26 -20.60 13.34
C ASP A 108 -1.80 -19.18 13.29
N VAL A 109 -3.11 -19.00 13.49
CA VAL A 109 -3.76 -17.67 13.56
C VAL A 109 -3.28 -16.89 14.80
N GLU A 110 -3.10 -17.57 15.94
CA GLU A 110 -2.58 -16.95 17.17
C GLU A 110 -1.13 -16.51 16.99
N ARG A 111 -0.26 -17.37 16.44
CA ARG A 111 1.13 -17.04 16.11
C ARG A 111 1.22 -15.83 15.14
N PHE A 112 0.35 -15.79 14.15
CA PHE A 112 0.22 -14.63 13.27
C PHE A 112 -0.19 -13.37 14.05
N ALA A 113 -1.17 -13.47 14.96
CA ALA A 113 -1.65 -12.34 15.74
C ALA A 113 -0.59 -11.81 16.73
N GLU A 114 0.22 -12.68 17.33
CA GLU A 114 1.34 -12.28 18.20
C GLU A 114 2.47 -11.60 17.38
N ALA A 115 2.77 -12.08 16.19
CA ALA A 115 3.71 -11.39 15.30
C ALA A 115 3.20 -9.99 14.89
N ALA A 116 1.91 -9.86 14.59
CA ALA A 116 1.31 -8.58 14.32
C ALA A 116 1.34 -7.64 15.54
N LYS A 117 1.20 -8.19 16.76
CA LYS A 117 1.35 -7.42 18.01
C LYS A 117 2.78 -6.93 18.20
N ALA A 118 3.77 -7.78 17.97
CA ALA A 118 5.18 -7.41 18.05
C ALA A 118 5.53 -6.26 17.08
N LEU A 119 4.89 -6.21 15.90
CA LEU A 119 5.04 -5.11 14.94
C LEU A 119 4.28 -3.82 15.34
N GLY A 120 3.51 -3.82 16.43
CA GLY A 120 2.78 -2.64 16.92
C GLY A 120 1.39 -2.43 16.30
N PHE A 121 0.75 -3.47 15.72
CA PHE A 121 -0.63 -3.35 15.27
C PHE A 121 -1.62 -3.31 16.45
N ALA A 122 -2.58 -2.38 16.40
CA ALA A 122 -3.61 -2.24 17.42
C ALA A 122 -4.50 -3.51 17.54
N PRO A 123 -5.06 -3.83 18.73
CA PRO A 123 -5.84 -5.04 18.98
C PRO A 123 -6.97 -5.28 17.97
N ARG A 124 -7.74 -4.24 17.66
CA ARG A 124 -8.82 -4.32 16.66
C ARG A 124 -8.31 -4.65 15.26
N THR A 125 -7.22 -4.02 14.83
CA THR A 125 -6.61 -4.29 13.51
C THR A 125 -6.09 -5.72 13.44
N ARG A 126 -5.43 -6.22 14.51
CA ARG A 126 -4.94 -7.61 14.59
C ARG A 126 -6.09 -8.62 14.47
N ALA A 127 -7.19 -8.40 15.19
CA ALA A 127 -8.36 -9.25 15.12
C ALA A 127 -8.97 -9.30 13.70
N TYR A 128 -9.04 -8.16 13.01
CA TYR A 128 -9.47 -8.12 11.62
C TYR A 128 -8.51 -8.84 10.67
N MET A 129 -7.20 -8.61 10.78
CA MET A 129 -6.20 -9.30 9.97
C MET A 129 -6.25 -10.81 10.17
N ALA A 130 -6.31 -11.26 11.43
CA ALA A 130 -6.39 -12.66 11.79
C ALA A 130 -7.62 -13.34 11.20
N SER A 131 -8.80 -12.70 11.31
CA SER A 131 -10.07 -13.29 10.86
C SER A 131 -10.34 -13.08 9.37
N GLN A 132 -10.04 -11.90 8.81
CA GLN A 132 -10.42 -11.56 7.44
C GLN A 132 -9.36 -11.94 6.39
N ALA A 133 -8.11 -12.19 6.80
CA ALA A 133 -7.06 -12.59 5.88
C ALA A 133 -6.35 -13.87 6.31
N ALA A 134 -5.64 -13.90 7.43
CA ALA A 134 -4.80 -15.05 7.80
C ALA A 134 -5.61 -16.35 7.92
N ALA A 135 -6.72 -16.36 8.67
CA ALA A 135 -7.56 -17.56 8.80
C ALA A 135 -8.10 -18.03 7.44
N ARG A 136 -8.53 -17.10 6.56
CA ARG A 136 -9.06 -17.46 5.24
C ARG A 136 -8.00 -18.04 4.31
N LEU A 137 -6.78 -17.50 4.35
CA LEU A 137 -5.64 -18.04 3.62
C LEU A 137 -5.34 -19.47 4.08
N LEU A 138 -5.22 -19.69 5.39
CA LEU A 138 -4.92 -21.00 5.95
C LEU A 138 -6.03 -22.03 5.67
N ILE A 139 -7.29 -21.62 5.77
CA ILE A 139 -8.45 -22.48 5.46
C ILE A 139 -8.42 -22.91 3.99
N GLU A 140 -8.34 -21.97 3.07
CA GLU A 140 -8.47 -22.28 1.66
C GLU A 140 -7.26 -23.03 1.10
N THR A 141 -6.06 -22.67 1.54
CA THR A 141 -4.84 -23.39 1.11
C THR A 141 -4.68 -24.72 1.81
N GLY A 142 -5.24 -24.89 3.02
CA GLY A 142 -4.99 -26.03 3.90
C GLY A 142 -3.53 -26.15 4.35
N ARG A 143 -2.75 -25.09 4.20
CA ARG A 143 -1.34 -25.03 4.58
C ARG A 143 -1.19 -24.55 6.02
N ARG A 144 -0.03 -24.83 6.59
CA ARG A 144 0.41 -24.23 7.85
C ARG A 144 0.93 -22.81 7.56
N LEU A 145 1.01 -21.99 8.59
CA LEU A 145 1.45 -20.59 8.46
C LEU A 145 2.82 -20.47 7.76
N ASP A 146 3.76 -21.36 8.10
CA ASP A 146 5.11 -21.33 7.52
C ASP A 146 5.19 -21.83 6.07
N GLU A 147 4.14 -22.47 5.59
CA GLU A 147 4.06 -23.05 4.23
C GLU A 147 3.39 -22.11 3.24
N LEU A 148 2.82 -20.98 3.72
CA LEU A 148 2.19 -19.98 2.86
C LEU A 148 3.22 -19.36 1.90
N ARG A 149 2.76 -19.05 0.70
CA ARG A 149 3.57 -18.49 -0.38
C ARG A 149 2.95 -17.19 -0.90
N GLU A 150 3.74 -16.41 -1.64
CA GLU A 150 3.25 -15.19 -2.28
C GLU A 150 2.07 -15.45 -3.22
N ASP A 151 2.10 -16.59 -3.95
CA ASP A 151 1.01 -16.98 -4.85
C ASP A 151 -0.32 -17.20 -4.11
N ASP A 152 -0.27 -17.75 -2.87
CA ASP A 152 -1.48 -17.94 -2.06
C ASP A 152 -2.12 -16.59 -1.71
N VAL A 153 -1.28 -15.60 -1.35
CA VAL A 153 -1.75 -14.25 -1.04
C VAL A 153 -2.24 -13.55 -2.30
N ALA A 154 -1.57 -13.74 -3.43
CA ALA A 154 -1.97 -13.18 -4.72
C ALA A 154 -3.31 -13.77 -5.22
N CYS A 155 -3.53 -15.08 -5.05
CA CYS A 155 -4.81 -15.73 -5.35
C CYS A 155 -5.95 -15.15 -4.51
N PHE A 156 -5.73 -14.92 -3.21
CA PHE A 156 -6.74 -14.31 -2.36
C PHE A 156 -7.03 -12.85 -2.76
N GLU A 157 -6.00 -12.08 -3.10
CA GLU A 157 -6.15 -10.70 -3.58
C GLU A 157 -6.96 -10.64 -4.88
N ALA A 158 -6.69 -11.56 -5.83
CA ALA A 158 -7.44 -11.69 -7.08
C ALA A 158 -8.91 -12.03 -6.82
N ALA A 159 -9.19 -12.93 -5.87
CA ALA A 159 -10.56 -13.28 -5.50
C ALA A 159 -11.33 -12.10 -4.87
N VAL A 160 -10.68 -11.28 -4.06
CA VAL A 160 -11.28 -10.05 -3.51
C VAL A 160 -11.60 -9.05 -4.63
N GLU A 161 -10.73 -8.89 -5.61
CA GLU A 161 -10.96 -7.99 -6.75
C GLU A 161 -12.11 -8.51 -7.65
N GLN A 162 -12.19 -9.82 -7.89
CA GLN A 162 -13.32 -10.44 -8.60
C GLN A 162 -14.65 -10.25 -7.83
N ALA A 163 -14.64 -10.44 -6.51
CA ALA A 163 -15.81 -10.21 -5.67
C ALA A 163 -16.26 -8.75 -5.72
N ARG A 164 -15.31 -7.80 -5.72
CA ARG A 164 -15.59 -6.37 -5.89
C ARG A 164 -16.19 -6.07 -7.27
N ALA A 165 -15.63 -6.62 -8.33
CA ALA A 165 -16.15 -6.43 -9.69
C ALA A 165 -17.58 -6.96 -9.84
N ARG A 166 -17.89 -8.12 -9.21
CA ARG A 166 -19.22 -8.74 -9.24
C ARG A 166 -20.27 -7.98 -8.43
N THR A 167 -19.90 -7.47 -7.25
CA THR A 167 -20.87 -6.87 -6.30
C THR A 167 -20.96 -5.36 -6.36
N GLY A 168 -19.99 -4.68 -7.00
CA GLY A 168 -19.84 -3.23 -6.95
C GLY A 168 -19.45 -2.66 -5.57
N GLN A 169 -19.29 -3.52 -4.56
CA GLN A 169 -18.99 -3.09 -3.20
C GLN A 169 -17.50 -2.81 -2.98
N HIS A 170 -17.19 -1.77 -2.21
CA HIS A 170 -15.84 -1.50 -1.76
C HIS A 170 -15.43 -2.46 -0.65
N LEU A 171 -14.67 -3.51 -0.99
CA LEU A 171 -14.13 -4.47 -0.03
C LEU A 171 -12.83 -3.95 0.64
N TYR A 172 -12.84 -2.68 1.06
CA TYR A 172 -11.67 -1.99 1.63
C TYR A 172 -11.04 -2.76 2.80
N THR A 173 -11.87 -3.35 3.67
CA THR A 173 -11.37 -4.11 4.84
C THR A 173 -10.50 -5.29 4.40
N TYR A 174 -10.90 -6.04 3.37
CA TYR A 174 -10.12 -7.15 2.85
C TYR A 174 -8.81 -6.68 2.22
N THR A 175 -8.85 -5.67 1.36
CA THR A 175 -7.67 -5.11 0.70
C THR A 175 -6.63 -4.62 1.72
N ALA A 176 -7.08 -3.92 2.77
CA ALA A 176 -6.22 -3.46 3.84
C ALA A 176 -5.63 -4.63 4.65
N CYS A 177 -6.47 -5.62 5.02
CA CYS A 177 -6.03 -6.80 5.77
C CYS A 177 -5.02 -7.63 4.99
N ILE A 178 -5.22 -7.87 3.69
CA ILE A 178 -4.27 -8.59 2.82
C ILE A 178 -2.93 -7.85 2.78
N SER A 179 -2.96 -6.54 2.56
CA SER A 179 -1.75 -5.72 2.52
C SER A 179 -0.97 -5.75 3.84
N TYR A 180 -1.64 -5.76 4.99
CA TYR A 180 -1.01 -5.90 6.30
C TYR A 180 -0.55 -7.33 6.56
N THR A 181 -1.30 -8.33 6.10
CA THR A 181 -0.94 -9.74 6.23
C THR A 181 0.37 -10.04 5.51
N ARG A 182 0.58 -9.53 4.30
CA ARG A 182 1.87 -9.62 3.62
C ARG A 182 3.02 -9.08 4.47
N VAL A 183 2.81 -7.96 5.16
CA VAL A 183 3.84 -7.38 6.04
C VAL A 183 4.17 -8.32 7.19
N VAL A 184 3.15 -8.85 7.86
CA VAL A 184 3.37 -9.77 8.98
C VAL A 184 4.06 -11.06 8.52
N LEU A 185 3.60 -11.66 7.42
CA LEU A 185 4.21 -12.87 6.85
C LEU A 185 5.68 -12.65 6.42
N TYR A 186 6.00 -11.46 5.89
CA TYR A 186 7.38 -11.11 5.59
C TYR A 186 8.24 -11.05 6.86
N HIS A 187 7.78 -10.36 7.89
CA HIS A 187 8.54 -10.24 9.14
C HIS A 187 8.63 -11.55 9.93
N LEU A 188 7.69 -12.47 9.74
CA LEU A 188 7.77 -13.85 10.23
C LEU A 188 8.79 -14.71 9.45
N GLY A 189 9.28 -14.25 8.30
CA GLY A 189 10.16 -15.04 7.44
C GLY A 189 9.43 -16.01 6.50
N VAL A 190 8.11 -15.97 6.48
CA VAL A 190 7.27 -16.81 5.59
C VAL A 190 7.37 -16.32 4.15
N LEU A 191 7.22 -15.02 3.92
CA LEU A 191 7.49 -14.42 2.63
C LEU A 191 8.95 -13.93 2.59
N LEU A 192 9.64 -14.21 1.48
CA LEU A 192 11.07 -13.88 1.34
C LEU A 192 11.26 -12.42 0.92
N GLU A 193 10.38 -11.91 0.05
CA GLU A 193 10.49 -10.56 -0.48
C GLU A 193 9.70 -9.56 0.37
N PRO A 194 10.30 -8.40 0.68
CA PRO A 194 9.58 -7.35 1.39
C PRO A 194 8.41 -6.83 0.55
N PRO A 195 7.25 -6.54 1.17
CA PRO A 195 6.10 -6.00 0.47
C PRO A 195 6.47 -4.75 -0.32
N SER A 196 6.53 -4.84 -1.64
CA SER A 196 6.93 -3.74 -2.50
C SER A 196 5.72 -3.12 -3.19
N ARG A 197 5.79 -1.80 -3.43
CA ARG A 197 4.80 -1.07 -4.23
C ARG A 197 5.15 -1.00 -5.72
N LEU A 198 6.23 -1.67 -6.17
CA LEU A 198 6.74 -1.50 -7.54
C LEU A 198 5.78 -2.05 -8.60
N GLY A 199 5.21 -3.25 -8.40
CA GLY A 199 4.17 -3.78 -9.29
C GLY A 199 2.90 -2.93 -9.30
N ALA A 200 2.51 -2.38 -8.14
CA ALA A 200 1.40 -1.44 -8.01
C ALA A 200 1.68 -0.09 -8.72
N ALA A 201 2.93 0.32 -8.90
CA ALA A 201 3.28 1.55 -9.60
C ALA A 201 2.98 1.44 -11.11
N ARG A 202 3.37 0.35 -11.78
CA ARG A 202 3.08 0.15 -13.22
C ARG A 202 1.58 0.04 -13.50
N GLN A 203 0.85 -0.77 -12.73
CA GLN A 203 -0.62 -0.84 -12.82
C GLN A 203 -1.28 0.51 -12.51
N SER A 204 -0.69 1.32 -11.60
CA SER A 204 -1.14 2.67 -11.32
C SER A 204 -0.99 3.59 -12.53
N TRP A 205 0.08 3.49 -13.33
CA TRP A 205 0.25 4.29 -14.54
C TRP A 205 -0.78 3.93 -15.60
N ILE A 206 -0.97 2.65 -15.88
CA ILE A 206 -1.96 2.17 -16.85
C ILE A 206 -3.37 2.62 -16.46
N ARG A 207 -3.72 2.51 -15.17
CA ARG A 207 -5.02 3.02 -14.68
C ARG A 207 -5.16 4.53 -14.81
N ARG A 208 -4.07 5.29 -14.61
CA ARG A 208 -4.07 6.76 -14.78
C ARG A 208 -4.28 7.17 -16.24
N MET A 209 -3.89 6.30 -17.19
CA MET A 209 -4.10 6.51 -18.63
C MET A 209 -5.53 6.17 -19.10
N ALA A 210 -6.46 5.89 -18.20
CA ALA A 210 -7.87 5.74 -18.57
C ALA A 210 -8.37 7.05 -19.23
N GLY A 211 -9.06 6.91 -20.39
CA GLY A 211 -9.54 8.04 -21.19
C GLY A 211 -8.48 8.68 -22.09
N VAL A 212 -7.28 8.15 -22.17
CA VAL A 212 -6.26 8.52 -23.16
C VAL A 212 -6.43 7.63 -24.39
N PRO A 213 -6.41 8.15 -25.64
CA PRO A 213 -6.46 7.35 -26.87
C PRO A 213 -5.38 6.25 -26.85
N ASP A 214 -5.72 5.06 -27.34
CA ASP A 214 -4.86 3.86 -27.18
C ASP A 214 -3.48 4.03 -27.85
N GLY A 215 -3.37 4.69 -29.00
CA GLY A 215 -2.09 4.95 -29.66
C GLY A 215 -1.19 5.86 -28.80
N LEU A 216 -1.71 6.97 -28.29
CA LEU A 216 -0.97 7.87 -27.40
C LEU A 216 -0.62 7.21 -26.08
N LYS A 217 -1.54 6.40 -25.53
CA LYS A 217 -1.31 5.63 -24.31
C LYS A 217 -0.15 4.65 -24.43
N ALA A 218 -0.06 3.94 -25.57
CA ALA A 218 1.04 3.01 -25.83
C ALA A 218 2.40 3.74 -25.79
N THR A 219 2.50 4.89 -26.48
CA THR A 219 3.71 5.73 -26.51
C THR A 219 4.04 6.30 -25.12
N PHE A 220 3.05 6.80 -24.38
CA PHE A 220 3.28 7.31 -23.03
C PHE A 220 3.75 6.24 -22.06
N VAL A 221 3.18 5.04 -22.12
CA VAL A 221 3.59 3.91 -21.26
C VAL A 221 5.01 3.48 -21.59
N ALA A 222 5.34 3.32 -22.88
CA ALA A 222 6.70 2.97 -23.32
C ALA A 222 7.73 4.02 -22.88
N TYR A 223 7.40 5.30 -23.00
CA TYR A 223 8.24 6.40 -22.49
C TYR A 223 8.48 6.30 -20.98
N LEU A 224 7.42 6.08 -20.19
CA LEU A 224 7.53 5.97 -18.74
C LEU A 224 8.36 4.74 -18.32
N GLU A 225 8.22 3.62 -19.03
CA GLU A 225 9.02 2.41 -18.79
C GLU A 225 10.51 2.66 -19.03
N ARG A 226 10.85 3.41 -20.07
CA ARG A 226 12.24 3.82 -20.33
C ARG A 226 12.83 4.67 -19.20
N LEU A 227 12.02 5.54 -18.58
CA LEU A 227 12.46 6.41 -17.50
C LEU A 227 12.70 5.70 -16.16
N VAL A 228 12.09 4.51 -15.94
CA VAL A 228 12.23 3.77 -14.68
C VAL A 228 13.70 3.47 -14.34
N GLY A 229 14.52 3.20 -15.37
CA GLY A 229 15.93 2.88 -15.16
C GLY A 229 16.81 4.09 -14.76
N THR A 230 16.35 5.32 -14.99
CA THR A 230 17.19 6.53 -14.86
C THR A 230 16.61 7.58 -13.92
N HIS A 231 15.33 7.50 -13.59
CA HIS A 231 14.64 8.52 -12.79
C HIS A 231 14.07 7.95 -11.49
N ALA A 232 13.97 8.80 -10.47
CA ALA A 232 13.32 8.44 -9.22
C ALA A 232 11.85 8.05 -9.45
N PRO A 233 11.32 7.01 -8.77
CA PRO A 233 9.94 6.52 -8.96
C PRO A 233 8.87 7.60 -8.85
N GLN A 234 9.07 8.60 -7.98
CA GLN A 234 8.13 9.70 -7.81
C GLN A 234 8.15 10.66 -9.01
N THR A 235 9.29 10.86 -9.66
CA THR A 235 9.39 11.66 -10.88
C THR A 235 8.63 11.00 -12.01
N VAL A 236 8.79 9.68 -12.19
CA VAL A 236 8.07 8.89 -13.19
C VAL A 236 6.55 8.95 -12.94
N THR A 237 6.13 8.75 -11.69
CA THR A 237 4.71 8.84 -11.31
C THR A 237 4.12 10.23 -11.55
N GLY A 238 4.86 11.30 -11.28
CA GLY A 238 4.46 12.68 -11.58
C GLY A 238 4.30 12.89 -13.08
N ARG A 239 5.27 12.47 -13.89
CA ARG A 239 5.18 12.53 -15.36
C ARG A 239 3.98 11.74 -15.89
N ALA A 240 3.74 10.54 -15.37
CA ALA A 240 2.57 9.74 -15.74
C ALA A 240 1.25 10.49 -15.51
N THR A 241 1.14 11.21 -14.39
CA THR A 241 -0.05 12.02 -14.09
C THR A 241 -0.25 13.15 -15.09
N HIS A 242 0.83 13.88 -15.42
CA HIS A 242 0.75 15.01 -16.35
C HIS A 242 0.52 14.57 -17.79
N LEU A 243 1.15 13.47 -18.23
CA LEU A 243 0.91 12.89 -19.56
C LEU A 243 -0.53 12.36 -19.70
N ALA A 244 -1.07 11.75 -18.66
CA ALA A 244 -2.46 11.31 -18.66
C ALA A 244 -3.46 12.49 -18.74
N GLN A 245 -3.15 13.62 -18.10
CA GLN A 245 -3.95 14.84 -18.22
C GLN A 245 -3.89 15.40 -19.63
N PHE A 246 -2.70 15.45 -20.23
CA PHE A 246 -2.52 15.89 -21.61
C PHE A 246 -3.27 14.98 -22.60
N GLY A 247 -3.12 13.66 -22.47
CA GLY A 247 -3.79 12.71 -23.36
C GLY A 247 -5.31 12.75 -23.28
N ARG A 248 -5.89 12.99 -22.08
CA ARG A 248 -7.34 13.20 -21.94
C ARG A 248 -7.80 14.49 -22.58
N PHE A 249 -7.05 15.58 -22.41
CA PHE A 249 -7.32 16.83 -23.10
C PHE A 249 -7.33 16.64 -24.62
N LEU A 250 -6.35 15.92 -25.17
CA LEU A 250 -6.31 15.61 -26.60
C LEU A 250 -7.51 14.80 -27.05
N ALA A 251 -7.96 13.81 -26.27
CA ALA A 251 -9.15 13.03 -26.56
C ALA A 251 -10.45 13.87 -26.62
N GLU A 252 -10.50 14.96 -25.84
CA GLU A 252 -11.64 15.90 -25.84
C GLU A 252 -11.61 16.85 -27.05
N VAL A 253 -10.42 17.31 -27.47
CA VAL A 253 -10.23 18.28 -28.54
C VAL A 253 -10.21 17.61 -29.92
N ASP A 254 -9.63 16.42 -30.01
CA ASP A 254 -9.47 15.65 -31.25
C ASP A 254 -9.59 14.14 -30.93
N PRO A 255 -10.83 13.61 -30.92
CA PRO A 255 -11.08 12.21 -30.60
C PRO A 255 -10.44 11.21 -31.58
N ASP A 256 -10.16 11.66 -32.80
CA ASP A 256 -9.57 10.82 -33.87
C ASP A 256 -8.03 10.78 -33.81
N LEU A 257 -7.41 11.62 -32.94
CA LEU A 257 -5.96 11.68 -32.78
C LEU A 257 -5.39 10.37 -32.25
N SER A 258 -4.59 9.68 -33.04
CA SER A 258 -4.05 8.36 -32.74
C SER A 258 -2.54 8.34 -32.48
N SER A 259 -1.80 9.32 -33.00
CA SER A 259 -0.33 9.40 -32.92
C SER A 259 0.16 10.80 -32.57
N LEU A 260 1.35 10.88 -31.94
CA LEU A 260 2.02 12.15 -31.66
C LEU A 260 2.46 12.88 -32.92
N VAL A 261 2.65 12.19 -34.06
CA VAL A 261 2.98 12.80 -35.36
C VAL A 261 1.91 13.79 -35.80
N GLU A 262 0.65 13.51 -35.47
CA GLU A 262 -0.51 14.31 -35.87
C GLU A 262 -0.68 15.59 -35.03
N LEU A 263 0.17 15.77 -34.00
CA LEU A 263 0.09 16.95 -33.14
C LEU A 263 0.38 18.23 -33.91
N ASP A 264 -0.57 19.16 -33.86
CA ASP A 264 -0.43 20.52 -34.39
C ASP A 264 -0.40 21.55 -33.26
N ARG A 265 0.47 22.57 -33.39
CA ARG A 265 0.62 23.58 -32.36
C ARG A 265 -0.66 24.40 -32.15
N ARG A 266 -1.31 24.87 -33.22
CA ARG A 266 -2.51 25.70 -33.10
C ARG A 266 -3.74 24.92 -32.66
N ARG A 267 -3.87 23.69 -33.16
CA ARG A 267 -5.03 22.84 -32.89
C ARG A 267 -4.96 22.18 -31.50
N HIS A 268 -3.78 21.79 -31.05
CA HIS A 268 -3.64 20.94 -29.85
C HIS A 268 -2.89 21.62 -28.72
N ILE A 269 -1.74 22.28 -29.01
CA ILE A 269 -0.84 22.78 -27.97
C ILE A 269 -1.29 24.11 -27.39
N GLU A 270 -1.64 25.09 -28.22
CA GLU A 270 -2.08 26.40 -27.74
C GLU A 270 -3.37 26.34 -26.90
N PRO A 271 -4.43 25.59 -27.32
CA PRO A 271 -5.58 25.36 -26.46
C PRO A 271 -5.25 24.62 -25.16
N TRP A 272 -4.32 23.63 -25.21
CA TRP A 272 -3.88 22.95 -24.00
C TRP A 272 -3.13 23.86 -23.03
N LEU A 273 -2.25 24.74 -23.51
CA LEU A 273 -1.56 25.73 -22.67
C LEU A 273 -2.56 26.67 -21.98
N SER A 274 -3.61 27.09 -22.67
CA SER A 274 -4.70 27.87 -22.08
C SER A 274 -5.44 27.06 -21.01
N ALA A 275 -5.82 25.81 -21.31
CA ALA A 275 -6.48 24.94 -20.36
C ALA A 275 -5.63 24.66 -19.10
N VAL A 276 -4.29 24.54 -19.24
CA VAL A 276 -3.39 24.40 -18.09
C VAL A 276 -3.37 25.67 -17.24
N THR A 277 -3.43 26.84 -17.84
CA THR A 277 -3.43 28.12 -17.11
C THR A 277 -4.74 28.32 -16.33
N GLU A 278 -5.87 27.92 -16.91
CA GLU A 278 -7.22 28.01 -16.32
C GLU A 278 -7.53 26.86 -15.35
N ALA A 279 -6.67 25.83 -15.30
CA ALA A 279 -6.93 24.62 -14.52
C ALA A 279 -7.10 24.93 -13.03
N ARG A 280 -8.07 24.23 -12.42
CA ARG A 280 -8.39 24.33 -10.99
C ARG A 280 -8.15 23.03 -10.26
N HIS A 281 -7.88 23.12 -8.99
CA HIS A 281 -7.72 21.95 -8.12
C HIS A 281 -9.09 21.30 -7.86
N HIS A 282 -9.24 20.02 -8.20
CA HIS A 282 -10.54 19.32 -8.20
C HIS A 282 -11.27 19.29 -6.85
N ARG A 283 -10.57 19.46 -5.72
CA ARG A 283 -11.18 19.44 -4.37
C ARG A 283 -11.50 20.84 -3.84
N SER A 284 -10.60 21.79 -4.04
CA SER A 284 -10.77 23.15 -3.49
C SER A 284 -11.40 24.13 -4.48
N GLY A 285 -11.45 23.81 -5.78
CA GLY A 285 -11.89 24.73 -6.82
C GLY A 285 -10.92 25.90 -7.09
N GLU A 286 -9.84 26.03 -6.33
CA GLU A 286 -8.85 27.08 -6.48
C GLU A 286 -7.98 26.87 -7.72
N PRO A 287 -7.46 27.94 -8.35
CA PRO A 287 -6.50 27.82 -9.43
C PRO A 287 -5.28 27.00 -9.01
N ILE A 288 -4.76 26.16 -9.90
CA ILE A 288 -3.52 25.43 -9.61
C ILE A 288 -2.34 26.40 -9.53
N ALA A 289 -1.38 26.11 -8.66
CA ALA A 289 -0.19 26.93 -8.49
C ALA A 289 0.63 27.02 -9.80
N VAL A 290 1.23 28.19 -10.07
CA VAL A 290 2.09 28.42 -11.25
C VAL A 290 3.20 27.38 -11.40
N ALA A 291 3.74 26.89 -10.29
CA ALA A 291 4.72 25.81 -10.29
C ALA A 291 4.14 24.49 -10.84
N GLU A 292 2.90 24.18 -10.53
CA GLU A 292 2.20 22.99 -11.06
C GLU A 292 1.88 23.16 -12.54
N GLN A 293 1.43 24.34 -12.99
CA GLN A 293 1.25 24.65 -14.41
C GLN A 293 2.55 24.39 -15.18
N LYS A 294 3.67 24.93 -14.68
CA LYS A 294 4.99 24.72 -15.28
C LYS A 294 5.39 23.24 -15.32
N ASN A 295 5.12 22.47 -14.25
CA ASN A 295 5.45 21.05 -14.20
C ASN A 295 4.66 20.23 -15.24
N ARG A 296 3.39 20.57 -15.46
CA ARG A 296 2.55 19.95 -16.50
C ARG A 296 3.12 20.20 -17.89
N ILE A 297 3.43 21.46 -18.19
CA ILE A 297 3.99 21.85 -19.50
C ILE A 297 5.37 21.20 -19.70
N LEU A 298 6.23 21.23 -18.68
CA LEU A 298 7.56 20.62 -18.75
C LEU A 298 7.51 19.09 -18.93
N ALA A 299 6.54 18.41 -18.36
CA ALA A 299 6.42 16.96 -18.51
C ALA A 299 6.15 16.57 -19.97
N VAL A 300 5.21 17.25 -20.63
CA VAL A 300 4.88 17.02 -22.05
C VAL A 300 6.04 17.46 -22.95
N ARG A 301 6.56 18.67 -22.74
CA ARG A 301 7.70 19.19 -23.51
C ARG A 301 8.88 18.21 -23.49
N ARG A 302 9.30 17.77 -22.31
CA ARG A 302 10.43 16.83 -22.17
C ARG A 302 10.14 15.50 -22.84
N MET A 303 8.92 14.99 -22.70
CA MET A 303 8.55 13.75 -23.38
C MET A 303 8.70 13.88 -24.90
N LEU A 304 8.19 14.95 -25.50
CA LEU A 304 8.33 15.20 -26.94
C LEU A 304 9.79 15.39 -27.36
N GLU A 305 10.59 16.10 -26.54
CA GLU A 305 12.05 16.27 -26.78
C GLU A 305 12.79 14.94 -26.66
N ASP A 306 12.56 14.16 -25.60
CA ASP A 306 13.24 12.89 -25.34
C ASP A 306 12.92 11.86 -26.46
N VAL A 307 11.65 11.69 -26.85
CA VAL A 307 11.27 10.70 -27.88
C VAL A 307 11.78 11.10 -29.28
N ALA A 308 11.87 12.40 -29.58
CA ALA A 308 12.48 12.89 -30.81
C ALA A 308 13.99 12.63 -30.81
N GLU A 309 14.71 12.91 -29.71
CA GLU A 309 16.14 12.65 -29.55
C GLU A 309 16.46 11.15 -29.61
N TRP A 310 15.57 10.28 -29.11
CA TRP A 310 15.74 8.83 -29.19
C TRP A 310 15.40 8.24 -30.56
N GLY A 311 14.93 9.05 -31.51
CA GLY A 311 14.58 8.62 -32.86
C GLY A 311 13.37 7.72 -32.94
N TRP A 312 12.39 7.89 -32.05
CA TRP A 312 11.13 7.13 -32.12
C TRP A 312 10.31 7.56 -33.36
N PRO A 313 9.60 6.63 -34.01
CA PRO A 313 8.86 6.94 -35.23
C PRO A 313 7.64 7.83 -35.01
N ASP A 314 7.04 7.78 -33.81
CA ASP A 314 5.81 8.48 -33.47
C ASP A 314 6.08 9.85 -32.82
N VAL A 315 6.78 10.75 -33.54
CA VAL A 315 7.08 12.09 -33.02
C VAL A 315 6.73 13.15 -34.04
N PRO A 316 6.36 14.38 -33.59
CA PRO A 316 6.18 15.51 -34.49
C PRO A 316 7.51 15.86 -35.18
N ASP A 317 7.44 16.27 -36.44
CA ASP A 317 8.57 16.70 -37.27
C ASP A 317 9.25 17.98 -36.78
N ARG A 318 8.59 18.73 -35.90
CA ARG A 318 9.03 20.02 -35.36
C ARG A 318 8.74 20.16 -33.87
N ARG A 319 9.48 21.04 -33.24
CA ARG A 319 9.23 21.42 -31.84
C ARG A 319 7.89 22.15 -31.72
N LEU A 320 7.01 21.69 -30.82
CA LEU A 320 5.68 22.23 -30.58
C LEU A 320 5.59 23.10 -29.32
N ILE A 321 6.46 22.89 -28.32
CA ILE A 321 6.48 23.61 -27.03
C ILE A 321 7.82 24.29 -26.83
N PHE A 322 7.80 25.61 -26.63
CA PHE A 322 9.00 26.44 -26.52
C PHE A 322 9.29 26.84 -25.06
N ALA A 323 10.47 27.41 -24.81
CA ALA A 323 10.81 27.96 -23.50
C ALA A 323 9.92 29.14 -23.09
N SER A 324 9.46 29.91 -24.06
CA SER A 324 8.52 31.02 -23.88
C SER A 324 7.14 30.60 -23.39
N ASP A 325 6.73 29.36 -23.63
CA ASP A 325 5.45 28.82 -23.19
C ASP A 325 5.45 28.46 -21.68
N LEU A 326 6.63 28.50 -21.05
CA LEU A 326 6.76 28.16 -19.63
C LEU A 326 6.46 29.38 -18.75
N PRO A 327 5.53 29.27 -17.80
CA PRO A 327 5.24 30.35 -16.87
C PRO A 327 6.46 30.67 -15.99
N ARG A 328 6.66 31.96 -15.72
CA ARG A 328 7.71 32.43 -14.81
C ARG A 328 7.28 32.18 -13.37
N ILE A 329 8.12 31.48 -12.60
CA ILE A 329 7.84 31.22 -11.19
C ILE A 329 8.54 32.29 -10.35
N PRO A 330 7.81 33.03 -9.51
CA PRO A 330 8.41 33.88 -8.49
C PRO A 330 9.32 33.04 -7.57
N ARG A 331 10.45 33.58 -7.18
CA ARG A 331 11.37 32.97 -6.21
C ARG A 331 11.31 33.73 -4.89
N PRO A 332 10.31 33.49 -4.03
CA PRO A 332 10.27 34.11 -2.72
C PRO A 332 11.45 33.66 -1.87
N LEU A 333 11.82 34.47 -0.88
CA LEU A 333 12.79 34.07 0.12
C LEU A 333 12.30 32.83 0.87
N PRO A 334 13.24 31.96 1.35
CA PRO A 334 12.90 30.85 2.19
C PRO A 334 12.09 31.32 3.40
N ARG A 335 10.94 30.69 3.65
CA ARG A 335 10.12 30.98 4.83
C ARG A 335 10.60 30.12 5.98
N TYR A 336 11.08 30.74 7.03
CA TYR A 336 11.36 30.11 8.33
C TYR A 336 10.19 30.31 9.29
N LEU A 337 10.14 29.54 10.36
CA LEU A 337 9.18 29.79 11.44
C LEU A 337 9.77 30.85 12.36
N PRO A 338 9.01 31.89 12.75
CA PRO A 338 9.45 32.82 13.79
C PRO A 338 9.77 32.07 15.11
N PRO A 339 10.75 32.53 15.92
CA PRO A 339 11.17 31.80 17.11
C PRO A 339 10.05 31.40 18.07
N GLU A 340 9.06 32.28 18.27
CA GLU A 340 7.91 32.00 19.12
C GLU A 340 6.98 30.91 18.53
N ALA A 341 6.80 30.91 17.21
CA ALA A 341 6.02 29.91 16.49
C ALA A 341 6.72 28.55 16.53
N ASP A 342 8.03 28.55 16.36
CA ASP A 342 8.86 27.36 16.43
C ASP A 342 8.82 26.73 17.83
N ARG A 343 8.96 27.52 18.90
CA ARG A 343 8.89 27.04 20.28
C ARG A 343 7.55 26.34 20.56
N ARG A 344 6.42 27.01 20.22
CA ARG A 344 5.08 26.40 20.40
C ARG A 344 4.92 25.10 19.61
N LEU A 345 5.44 25.05 18.38
CA LEU A 345 5.37 23.83 17.58
C LEU A 345 6.18 22.70 18.19
N VAL A 346 7.37 22.97 18.74
CA VAL A 346 8.20 21.99 19.45
C VAL A 346 7.47 21.46 20.69
N GLU A 347 6.89 22.32 21.52
CA GLU A 347 6.11 21.94 22.70
C GLU A 347 4.94 21.00 22.34
N VAL A 348 4.19 21.33 21.28
CA VAL A 348 3.11 20.49 20.77
C VAL A 348 3.63 19.15 20.27
N LEU A 349 4.73 19.12 19.49
CA LEU A 349 5.32 17.89 18.99
C LEU A 349 5.83 16.99 20.12
N GLU A 350 6.40 17.56 21.18
CA GLU A 350 6.85 16.82 22.36
C GLU A 350 5.69 16.19 23.16
N ALA A 351 4.51 16.80 23.13
CA ALA A 351 3.31 16.27 23.77
C ALA A 351 2.54 15.22 22.94
N ARG A 352 2.89 15.02 21.67
CA ARG A 352 2.15 14.13 20.78
C ARG A 352 2.21 12.65 21.20
N PRO A 353 1.09 11.91 21.12
CA PRO A 353 1.05 10.49 21.48
C PRO A 353 1.79 9.59 20.48
N HIS A 354 1.84 9.96 19.21
CA HIS A 354 2.51 9.21 18.15
C HIS A 354 3.99 9.58 18.05
N ARG A 355 4.78 9.16 19.05
CA ARG A 355 6.18 9.55 19.20
C ARG A 355 7.04 9.36 17.94
N ILE A 356 6.92 8.24 17.25
CA ILE A 356 7.78 7.95 16.09
C ILE A 356 7.71 9.01 14.98
N VAL A 357 6.55 9.65 14.80
CA VAL A 357 6.35 10.69 13.77
C VAL A 357 6.68 12.06 14.30
N ALA A 358 6.31 12.35 15.54
CA ALA A 358 6.65 13.60 16.20
C ALA A 358 8.17 13.75 16.36
N ASP A 359 8.84 12.72 16.85
CA ASP A 359 10.31 12.70 17.01
C ASP A 359 11.04 12.77 15.64
N ALA A 360 10.45 12.20 14.58
CA ALA A 360 10.97 12.36 13.22
C ALA A 360 10.96 13.85 12.78
N LEU A 361 9.89 14.60 13.10
CA LEU A 361 9.80 16.03 12.80
C LEU A 361 10.77 16.86 13.65
N LEU A 362 10.94 16.51 14.92
CA LEU A 362 11.94 17.14 15.80
C LEU A 362 13.36 16.89 15.28
N LEU A 363 13.70 15.67 14.86
CA LEU A 363 14.99 15.35 14.28
C LEU A 363 15.20 16.07 12.93
N GLN A 364 14.14 16.18 12.12
CA GLN A 364 14.20 16.95 10.87
C GLN A 364 14.58 18.40 11.13
N ARG A 365 14.01 19.00 12.15
CA ARG A 365 14.29 20.36 12.57
C ARG A 365 15.72 20.49 13.10
N ALA A 366 16.12 19.66 14.07
CA ALA A 366 17.43 19.73 14.72
C ALA A 366 18.59 19.58 13.71
N CYS A 367 18.47 18.66 12.75
CA CYS A 367 19.54 18.37 11.77
C CYS A 367 19.35 19.03 10.39
N GLY A 368 18.35 19.87 10.18
CA GLY A 368 18.10 20.55 8.91
C GLY A 368 17.88 19.59 7.73
N LEU A 369 17.21 18.44 7.97
CA LEU A 369 17.05 17.37 6.98
C LEU A 369 15.94 17.65 5.98
N ARG A 370 16.12 17.22 4.72
CA ARG A 370 14.98 17.08 3.81
C ARG A 370 14.13 15.88 4.22
N ILE A 371 12.80 15.98 4.09
CA ILE A 371 11.88 14.88 4.43
C ILE A 371 12.26 13.53 3.75
N GLY A 372 12.87 13.57 2.58
CA GLY A 372 13.37 12.37 1.90
C GLY A 372 14.62 11.82 2.55
N GLU A 373 15.55 12.68 2.94
CA GLU A 373 16.78 12.31 3.66
C GLU A 373 16.44 11.72 5.04
N LEU A 374 15.56 12.39 5.79
CA LEU A 374 15.06 11.92 7.07
C LEU A 374 14.52 10.48 6.98
N LEU A 375 13.61 10.23 6.06
CA LEU A 375 13.00 8.92 5.91
C LEU A 375 13.96 7.86 5.34
N ASP A 376 15.04 8.25 4.69
CA ASP A 376 16.08 7.35 4.17
C ASP A 376 17.17 7.05 5.22
N LEU A 377 17.11 7.62 6.46
CA LEU A 377 18.03 7.28 7.54
C LEU A 377 17.95 5.80 7.87
N GLU A 378 19.12 5.17 7.91
CA GLU A 378 19.31 3.78 8.32
C GLU A 378 19.54 3.73 9.85
N LEU A 379 19.39 2.56 10.46
CA LEU A 379 19.49 2.41 11.92
C LEU A 379 20.90 2.73 12.46
N ASP A 380 21.91 2.51 11.64
CA ASP A 380 23.33 2.78 11.93
C ASP A 380 23.79 4.18 11.51
N CYS A 381 22.86 5.14 11.41
CA CYS A 381 23.17 6.49 10.93
C CYS A 381 24.00 7.36 11.89
N VAL A 382 24.14 6.98 13.15
CA VAL A 382 24.97 7.71 14.14
C VAL A 382 26.38 7.13 14.16
N HIS A 383 27.38 7.99 14.02
CA HIS A 383 28.78 7.62 14.03
C HIS A 383 29.53 8.43 15.09
N GLU A 384 30.27 7.74 15.95
CA GLU A 384 31.20 8.36 16.88
C GLU A 384 32.56 8.63 16.20
N ILE A 385 32.98 9.89 16.20
CA ILE A 385 34.29 10.28 15.66
C ILE A 385 35.20 10.61 16.85
N PRO A 386 36.29 9.85 17.06
CA PRO A 386 37.19 10.09 18.18
C PRO A 386 37.68 11.55 18.25
N GLY A 387 37.44 12.20 19.39
CA GLY A 387 37.77 13.61 19.62
C GLY A 387 36.82 14.64 19.01
N ASN A 388 35.83 14.21 18.20
CA ASN A 388 34.88 15.10 17.53
C ASN A 388 33.40 14.81 17.87
N GLY A 389 33.12 13.84 18.76
CA GLY A 389 31.75 13.51 19.21
C GLY A 389 30.91 12.74 18.17
N SER A 390 29.60 12.82 18.35
CA SER A 390 28.61 12.07 17.57
C SER A 390 28.22 12.82 16.30
N TRP A 391 28.04 12.09 15.21
CA TRP A 391 27.70 12.64 13.89
C TRP A 391 26.58 11.81 13.24
N LEU A 392 25.63 12.50 12.61
CA LEU A 392 24.58 11.87 11.80
C LEU A 392 25.04 11.75 10.35
N LYS A 393 25.16 10.53 9.86
CA LYS A 393 25.33 10.26 8.42
C LYS A 393 24.00 10.44 7.69
N VAL A 394 23.91 11.49 6.88
CA VAL A 394 22.75 11.76 6.03
C VAL A 394 22.97 11.09 4.68
N PRO A 395 22.08 10.14 4.29
CA PRO A 395 22.24 9.38 3.05
C PRO A 395 22.04 10.25 1.81
N LEU A 396 22.40 9.70 0.64
CA LEU A 396 22.24 10.35 -0.67
C LEU A 396 20.85 10.97 -0.85
N GLY A 397 20.82 12.29 -0.88
CA GLY A 397 19.61 13.07 -1.07
C GLY A 397 19.25 13.29 -2.55
N LYS A 398 18.38 14.29 -2.81
CA LYS A 398 18.00 14.72 -4.17
C LYS A 398 19.19 15.14 -5.03
N LEU A 399 20.25 15.63 -4.41
CA LEU A 399 21.47 16.12 -5.08
C LEU A 399 22.56 15.04 -5.22
N MET A 400 22.26 13.79 -4.89
CA MET A 400 23.21 12.67 -4.93
C MET A 400 24.48 12.93 -4.09
N THR A 401 24.34 13.63 -2.95
CA THR A 401 25.43 13.91 -2.01
C THR A 401 25.08 13.34 -0.64
N GLU A 402 26.05 12.68 -0.01
CA GLU A 402 26.03 12.34 1.42
C GLU A 402 26.67 13.49 2.21
N ARG A 403 26.30 13.63 3.46
CA ARG A 403 26.93 14.57 4.39
C ARG A 403 26.86 14.06 5.82
N MET A 404 27.78 14.56 6.63
CA MET A 404 27.76 14.37 8.07
C MET A 404 27.22 15.63 8.73
N VAL A 405 26.38 15.47 9.77
CA VAL A 405 25.84 16.54 10.58
C VAL A 405 26.28 16.29 12.02
N PRO A 406 26.95 17.25 12.69
CA PRO A 406 27.31 17.08 14.11
C PRO A 406 26.05 17.00 14.97
N LEU A 407 26.10 16.15 16.00
CA LEU A 407 25.00 15.94 16.93
C LEU A 407 25.39 16.43 18.31
N ASP A 408 24.49 17.15 18.97
CA ASP A 408 24.54 17.40 20.40
C ASP A 408 23.92 16.24 21.19
N ASN A 409 24.12 16.25 22.50
CA ASN A 409 23.64 15.18 23.38
C ASN A 409 22.10 15.07 23.38
N GLU A 410 21.38 16.18 23.18
CA GLU A 410 19.90 16.18 23.13
C GLU A 410 19.41 15.50 21.86
N THR A 411 20.06 15.76 20.75
CA THR A 411 19.73 15.11 19.46
C THR A 411 20.09 13.62 19.46
N VAL A 412 21.19 13.22 20.10
CA VAL A 412 21.53 11.80 20.31
C VAL A 412 20.44 11.13 21.14
N ALA A 413 20.05 11.71 22.28
CA ALA A 413 18.97 11.20 23.13
C ALA A 413 17.61 11.12 22.37
N LEU A 414 17.34 12.07 21.47
CA LEU A 414 16.17 12.02 20.58
C LEU A 414 16.23 10.81 19.64
N ILE A 415 17.39 10.51 19.05
CA ILE A 415 17.57 9.35 18.18
C ILE A 415 17.40 8.05 18.96
N ASP A 416 17.95 7.96 20.17
CA ASP A 416 17.78 6.79 21.05
C ASP A 416 16.30 6.56 21.37
N ARG A 417 15.56 7.62 21.65
CA ARG A 417 14.10 7.55 21.85
C ARG A 417 13.38 7.07 20.61
N ILE A 418 13.78 7.50 19.41
CA ILE A 418 13.23 7.01 18.13
C ILE A 418 13.47 5.51 17.98
N VAL A 419 14.68 5.03 18.32
CA VAL A 419 15.03 3.61 18.28
C VAL A 419 14.13 2.79 19.20
N LEU A 420 13.79 3.29 20.38
CA LEU A 420 12.87 2.62 21.31
C LEU A 420 11.42 2.55 20.80
N HIS A 421 10.98 3.53 20.03
CA HIS A 421 9.61 3.60 19.52
C HIS A 421 9.40 3.01 18.13
N ARG A 422 10.48 2.70 17.41
CA ARG A 422 10.37 2.06 16.09
C ARG A 422 9.81 0.65 16.19
N SER A 423 9.05 0.22 15.19
CA SER A 423 8.67 -1.20 15.15
C SER A 423 9.87 -2.08 14.79
N PRO A 424 10.02 -3.23 15.46
CA PRO A 424 11.03 -4.22 15.08
C PRO A 424 10.69 -4.85 13.73
N GLY A 425 11.59 -5.65 13.18
CA GLY A 425 11.32 -6.44 11.99
C GLY A 425 12.55 -6.62 11.12
N ARG A 426 12.38 -7.36 10.01
CA ARG A 426 13.41 -7.62 9.02
C ARG A 426 13.71 -6.38 8.19
N PRO A 427 14.91 -6.26 7.59
CA PRO A 427 15.28 -5.18 6.70
C PRO A 427 14.27 -4.97 5.56
N LEU A 428 14.05 -3.75 5.17
CA LEU A 428 13.13 -3.36 4.10
C LEU A 428 13.90 -2.88 2.87
N ARG A 429 13.31 -3.02 1.67
CA ARG A 429 13.95 -2.58 0.43
C ARG A 429 14.05 -1.05 0.37
N HIS A 430 15.27 -0.56 0.22
CA HIS A 430 15.52 0.88 0.03
C HIS A 430 15.00 1.34 -1.34
N PRO A 431 14.17 2.39 -1.42
CA PRO A 431 13.45 2.76 -2.64
C PRO A 431 14.33 3.26 -3.78
N ARG A 432 15.58 3.65 -3.51
CA ARG A 432 16.52 4.13 -4.52
C ARG A 432 17.55 3.08 -4.89
N SER A 433 18.20 2.46 -3.89
CA SER A 433 19.30 1.51 -4.14
C SER A 433 18.81 0.07 -4.34
N GLY A 434 17.57 -0.26 -3.96
CA GLY A 434 17.07 -1.62 -3.98
C GLY A 434 17.66 -2.54 -2.90
N ARG A 435 18.66 -2.09 -2.13
CA ARG A 435 19.26 -2.87 -1.04
C ARG A 435 18.26 -3.12 0.09
N LEU A 436 18.41 -4.19 0.81
CA LEU A 436 17.72 -4.43 2.06
C LEU A 436 18.45 -3.69 3.18
N VAL A 437 17.75 -2.81 3.89
CA VAL A 437 18.30 -1.94 4.94
C VAL A 437 17.34 -1.86 6.13
N GLU A 438 17.88 -1.61 7.31
CA GLU A 438 17.10 -1.30 8.50
C GLU A 438 16.90 0.22 8.59
N PHE A 439 15.68 0.68 8.35
CA PHE A 439 15.36 2.10 8.48
C PHE A 439 15.19 2.51 9.94
N LEU A 440 15.63 3.71 10.27
CA LEU A 440 15.39 4.33 11.57
C LEU A 440 13.89 4.52 11.84
N PHE A 441 13.13 4.93 10.82
CA PHE A 441 11.71 5.24 10.94
C PHE A 441 10.83 4.12 10.40
N THR A 442 10.49 3.17 11.26
CA THR A 442 9.56 2.07 10.95
C THR A 442 8.37 2.07 11.90
N HIS A 443 7.18 1.79 11.36
CA HIS A 443 5.95 1.62 12.12
C HIS A 443 5.11 0.49 11.51
N ARG A 444 4.66 -0.43 12.34
CA ARG A 444 3.90 -1.63 11.92
C ARG A 444 4.61 -2.41 10.81
N GLY A 445 5.91 -2.62 10.97
CA GLY A 445 6.73 -3.34 9.99
C GLY A 445 6.89 -2.65 8.64
N ARG A 446 6.56 -1.37 8.52
CA ARG A 446 6.70 -0.57 7.30
C ARG A 446 7.48 0.70 7.59
N ARG A 447 8.13 1.19 6.56
CA ARG A 447 8.74 2.52 6.60
C ARG A 447 7.66 3.59 6.79
N VAL A 448 7.92 4.57 7.65
CA VAL A 448 7.05 5.75 7.84
C VAL A 448 6.87 6.49 6.52
N SER A 449 5.65 6.96 6.24
CA SER A 449 5.33 7.62 4.98
C SER A 449 5.49 9.14 5.07
N LYS A 450 5.85 9.77 3.94
CA LYS A 450 5.89 11.25 3.83
C LYS A 450 4.53 11.89 4.14
N GLN A 451 3.45 11.19 3.77
CA GLN A 451 2.11 11.72 3.99
C GLN A 451 1.78 11.76 5.48
N TRP A 452 2.17 10.75 6.24
CA TRP A 452 1.93 10.74 7.69
C TRP A 452 2.70 11.87 8.40
N LEU A 453 3.98 12.06 8.06
CA LEU A 453 4.75 13.21 8.57
C LEU A 453 4.08 14.56 8.25
N ARG A 454 3.54 14.72 7.05
CA ARG A 454 2.84 15.94 6.66
C ARG A 454 1.54 16.14 7.41
N SER A 455 0.74 15.10 7.59
CA SER A 455 -0.50 15.16 8.36
C SER A 455 -0.22 15.53 9.81
N GLU A 456 0.76 14.85 10.45
CA GLU A 456 1.17 15.15 11.82
C GLU A 456 1.66 16.59 12.00
N LEU A 457 2.51 17.07 11.09
CA LEU A 457 2.98 18.46 11.11
C LEU A 457 1.84 19.46 10.93
N SER A 458 0.88 19.16 10.04
CA SER A 458 -0.29 20.03 9.81
C SER A 458 -1.18 20.10 11.05
N GLU A 459 -1.42 18.97 11.72
CA GLU A 459 -2.20 18.90 12.94
C GLU A 459 -1.48 19.61 14.08
N ALA A 460 -0.17 19.37 14.26
CA ALA A 460 0.64 20.04 15.29
C ALA A 460 0.71 21.56 15.04
N ALA A 461 0.83 22.00 13.80
CA ALA A 461 0.83 23.41 13.45
C ALA A 461 -0.50 24.10 13.83
N THR A 462 -1.62 23.47 13.51
CA THR A 462 -2.96 23.97 13.88
C THR A 462 -3.09 24.10 15.39
N GLU A 463 -2.65 23.10 16.16
CA GLU A 463 -2.68 23.10 17.62
C GLU A 463 -1.75 24.17 18.23
N ALA A 464 -0.59 24.43 17.59
CA ALA A 464 0.32 25.52 17.96
C ALA A 464 -0.18 26.92 17.55
N GLY A 465 -1.38 27.04 16.93
CA GLY A 465 -1.94 28.30 16.46
C GLY A 465 -1.22 28.87 15.23
N LEU A 466 -0.72 28.01 14.36
CA LEU A 466 -0.09 28.38 13.08
C LEU A 466 -1.04 28.09 11.93
N ASP A 467 -1.19 29.00 10.99
CA ASP A 467 -2.02 28.78 9.80
C ASP A 467 -1.50 27.62 8.94
N HIS A 468 -0.19 27.54 8.75
CA HIS A 468 0.47 26.48 7.98
C HIS A 468 1.90 26.23 8.46
N ALA A 469 2.31 24.95 8.51
CA ALA A 469 3.72 24.57 8.58
C ALA A 469 4.02 23.50 7.53
N HIS A 470 5.16 23.66 6.88
CA HIS A 470 5.63 22.71 5.88
C HIS A 470 6.95 22.07 6.30
N PRO A 471 7.20 20.79 6.00
CA PRO A 471 8.47 20.12 6.35
C PRO A 471 9.72 20.86 5.85
N HIS A 472 9.59 21.70 4.81
CA HIS A 472 10.70 22.48 4.30
C HIS A 472 11.02 23.70 5.18
N GLN A 473 10.03 24.25 5.89
CA GLN A 473 10.24 25.34 6.86
C GLN A 473 11.06 24.86 8.06
N LEU A 474 10.74 23.66 8.61
CA LEU A 474 11.51 23.06 9.73
C LEU A 474 13.01 22.95 9.41
N ARG A 475 13.38 22.83 8.16
CA ARG A 475 14.77 22.77 7.75
C ARG A 475 15.47 24.15 7.78
N HIS A 476 14.72 25.22 7.62
CA HIS A 476 15.24 26.59 7.54
C HIS A 476 15.13 27.33 8.88
N THR A 477 14.44 26.75 9.85
CA THR A 477 14.37 27.19 11.22
C THR A 477 15.57 26.73 12.03
#